data_e3f615d4cb9d72cc8416f753adc08e49
#
_entry.id   e3f615d4cb9d72cc8416f753adc08e49
#
_cell.length_a   1.000
_cell.length_b   1.000
_cell.length_c   1.000
_cell.angle_alpha   90.00
_cell.angle_beta   90.00
_cell.angle_gamma   90.00
#
_symmetry.space_group_name_H-M   'P 1'
#
loop_
_entity.id
_entity.type
_entity.pdbx_description
1 polymer ?
#
loop_
_entity_poly.entity_id
_entity_poly.type
_entity_poly.pdbx_seq_one_letter_code
_entity_poly.pdbx_strand_id
1 'polypeptide(L)'
;MAKTDALATGSQTDATSDAGTRRTEILETAAALIASSGLRTSLQEIADAAGILPGSLYHHFESKEAILVELIHRYQADLDRIGRVAQARLDEPDSRPAADKIVELGSVIANCAVRHRAALQMSFYEGPSADPELMKLTRQRPTAIQEAMLQTLRAARWSGYIRPEIDLPTLADRICQTMLQVGLDVIRHNASAAQVAGLMCRTILRGLAARAPSDSGLDRSRALAAASDVIQSWADDSEADPSDKAAHLRAVARTEFGRKGYEVTTIRDIAAAAGLGTGTVYRVIGSKDELLASIMRSFGQKVEAGWVGVLRSDATPIEKLDALSWVNVNALDRFSDEFRIQLAWMRQSPPDTANPGWSYVTRLRQMKSLLTEGIRSGEIRIDTPSTAMLARSVIGMQWIPENILRAVGTRASLILARDTVLRGVAVRDK
;
A
#
# COMPACT_ATOMS: atom_id res chain seq x y z
N MET A 1 23.37 -2.38 72.41
CA MET A 1 22.04 -2.82 71.99
C MET A 1 21.52 -1.77 70.99
N ALA A 2 21.50 -2.09 69.70
CA ALA A 2 20.62 -1.58 68.72
C ALA A 2 20.74 -2.48 67.48
N LYS A 3 19.70 -3.25 67.24
CA LYS A 3 19.54 -4.18 66.13
C LYS A 3 18.52 -3.56 65.15
N THR A 4 18.83 -3.70 63.87
CA THR A 4 17.91 -3.97 62.78
C THR A 4 16.96 -2.85 62.32
N ASP A 5 17.29 -2.31 61.16
CA ASP A 5 16.30 -2.08 60.07
C ASP A 5 17.04 -1.93 58.75
N ALA A 6 17.15 -3.02 58.01
CA ALA A 6 17.55 -3.04 56.62
C ALA A 6 16.92 -4.28 55.98
N LEU A 7 15.71 -4.17 55.45
CA LEU A 7 15.08 -5.15 54.54
C LEU A 7 13.69 -4.60 54.11
N ALA A 8 13.63 -3.79 53.06
CA ALA A 8 12.41 -3.61 52.25
C ALA A 8 12.65 -2.68 51.06
N THR A 9 13.60 -2.97 50.15
CA THR A 9 13.72 -2.22 48.88
C THR A 9 14.04 -3.10 47.66
N GLY A 10 14.11 -4.43 47.85
CA GLY A 10 14.46 -5.35 46.74
C GLY A 10 13.31 -5.94 45.93
N SER A 11 12.06 -5.78 46.36
CA SER A 11 10.93 -6.55 45.77
C SER A 11 10.09 -5.80 44.73
N GLN A 12 10.20 -4.47 44.65
CA GLN A 12 9.39 -3.68 43.69
C GLN A 12 10.06 -3.49 42.33
N THR A 13 11.36 -3.53 42.23
CA THR A 13 12.11 -3.39 40.98
C THR A 13 12.10 -4.65 40.11
N ASP A 14 12.09 -5.82 40.71
CA ASP A 14 12.02 -7.10 39.96
C ASP A 14 10.63 -7.36 39.40
N ALA A 15 9.56 -7.04 40.10
CA ALA A 15 8.18 -7.24 39.65
C ALA A 15 7.81 -6.31 38.48
N THR A 16 8.32 -5.08 38.47
CA THR A 16 8.10 -4.13 37.36
C THR A 16 8.90 -4.50 36.12
N SER A 17 10.09 -5.06 36.26
CA SER A 17 10.92 -5.58 35.17
C SER A 17 10.27 -6.80 34.52
N ASP A 18 9.75 -7.74 35.30
CA ASP A 18 9.10 -8.97 34.83
C ASP A 18 7.76 -8.67 34.15
N ALA A 19 6.96 -7.76 34.70
CA ALA A 19 5.71 -7.30 34.07
C ALA A 19 5.94 -6.59 32.72
N GLY A 20 7.00 -5.80 32.60
CA GLY A 20 7.40 -5.15 31.35
C GLY A 20 7.87 -6.16 30.28
N THR A 21 8.60 -7.18 30.69
CA THR A 21 9.05 -8.27 29.82
C THR A 21 7.86 -9.08 29.32
N ARG A 22 6.94 -9.44 30.21
CA ARG A 22 5.74 -10.23 29.86
C ARG A 22 4.79 -9.49 28.94
N ARG A 23 4.60 -8.19 29.18
CA ARG A 23 3.81 -7.32 28.28
C ARG A 23 4.40 -7.29 26.87
N THR A 24 5.73 -7.25 26.76
CA THR A 24 6.43 -7.26 25.45
C THR A 24 6.25 -8.60 24.74
N GLU A 25 6.38 -9.73 25.45
CA GLU A 25 6.15 -11.07 24.89
C GLU A 25 4.73 -11.26 24.35
N ILE A 26 3.73 -10.79 25.10
CA ILE A 26 2.32 -10.81 24.66
C ILE A 26 2.15 -9.99 23.38
N LEU A 27 2.77 -8.80 23.30
CA LEU A 27 2.68 -7.94 22.15
C LEU A 27 3.36 -8.53 20.91
N GLU A 28 4.51 -9.19 21.07
CA GLU A 28 5.20 -9.91 20.00
C GLU A 28 4.38 -11.09 19.48
N THR A 29 3.77 -11.84 20.40
CA THR A 29 2.86 -12.94 20.06
C THR A 29 1.62 -12.43 19.30
N ALA A 30 1.02 -11.35 19.78
CA ALA A 30 -0.11 -10.69 19.10
C ALA A 30 0.29 -10.20 17.72
N ALA A 31 1.46 -9.57 17.58
CA ALA A 31 1.98 -9.12 16.29
C ALA A 31 2.17 -10.28 15.31
N ALA A 32 2.73 -11.40 15.75
CA ALA A 32 2.93 -12.59 14.92
C ALA A 32 1.60 -13.20 14.46
N LEU A 33 0.63 -13.34 15.39
CA LEU A 33 -0.70 -13.85 15.07
C LEU A 33 -1.47 -12.94 14.10
N ILE A 34 -1.50 -11.63 14.36
CA ILE A 34 -2.16 -10.67 13.47
C ILE A 34 -1.49 -10.68 12.10
N ALA A 35 -0.17 -10.79 12.06
CA ALA A 35 0.57 -10.87 10.82
C ALA A 35 0.24 -12.12 9.98
N SER A 36 -0.10 -13.24 10.61
CA SER A 36 -0.41 -14.52 9.92
C SER A 36 -1.90 -14.72 9.68
N SER A 37 -2.75 -14.37 10.65
CA SER A 37 -4.19 -14.65 10.65
C SER A 37 -5.05 -13.40 10.38
N GLY A 38 -4.44 -12.23 10.31
CA GLY A 38 -5.11 -10.97 10.04
C GLY A 38 -5.76 -10.33 11.27
N LEU A 39 -6.45 -9.22 11.02
CA LEU A 39 -7.09 -8.41 12.07
C LEU A 39 -8.31 -9.08 12.72
N ARG A 40 -8.75 -10.25 12.26
CA ARG A 40 -9.83 -11.03 12.90
C ARG A 40 -9.36 -11.78 14.15
N THR A 41 -8.05 -11.92 14.38
CA THR A 41 -7.47 -12.55 15.58
C THR A 41 -8.14 -12.03 16.84
N SER A 42 -8.63 -12.92 17.68
CA SER A 42 -9.30 -12.60 18.95
C SER A 42 -8.31 -12.50 20.10
N LEU A 43 -8.72 -11.84 21.20
CA LEU A 43 -7.92 -11.81 22.44
C LEU A 43 -7.73 -13.21 23.03
N GLN A 44 -8.70 -14.12 22.86
CA GLN A 44 -8.57 -15.50 23.28
C GLN A 44 -7.44 -16.20 22.54
N GLU A 45 -7.39 -16.12 21.22
CA GLU A 45 -6.32 -16.70 20.41
C GLU A 45 -4.94 -16.13 20.76
N ILE A 46 -4.86 -14.84 21.10
CA ILE A 46 -3.62 -14.20 21.56
C ILE A 46 -3.21 -14.76 22.91
N ALA A 47 -4.14 -14.91 23.87
CA ALA A 47 -3.87 -15.46 25.18
C ALA A 47 -3.39 -16.92 25.09
N ASP A 48 -4.09 -17.73 24.29
CA ASP A 48 -3.75 -19.14 24.07
C ASP A 48 -2.34 -19.28 23.47
N ALA A 49 -2.02 -18.48 22.45
CA ALA A 49 -0.70 -18.50 21.81
C ALA A 49 0.41 -17.95 22.72
N ALA A 50 0.11 -17.02 23.61
CA ALA A 50 1.05 -16.50 24.61
C ALA A 50 1.19 -17.44 25.83
N GLY A 51 0.42 -18.53 25.90
CA GLY A 51 0.44 -19.49 27.01
C GLY A 51 -0.05 -18.89 28.33
N ILE A 52 -1.04 -18.00 28.29
CA ILE A 52 -1.64 -17.35 29.46
C ILE A 52 -3.15 -17.48 29.48
N LEU A 53 -3.73 -17.34 30.66
CA LEU A 53 -5.20 -17.25 30.78
C LEU A 53 -5.70 -15.91 30.24
N PRO A 54 -6.89 -15.86 29.63
CA PRO A 54 -7.49 -14.59 29.15
C PRO A 54 -7.57 -13.51 30.23
N GLY A 55 -7.88 -13.88 31.48
CA GLY A 55 -7.87 -12.96 32.60
C GLY A 55 -6.50 -12.31 32.84
N SER A 56 -5.41 -13.04 32.66
CA SER A 56 -4.06 -12.47 32.75
C SER A 56 -3.75 -11.51 31.63
N LEU A 57 -4.26 -11.77 30.43
CA LEU A 57 -4.09 -10.86 29.28
C LEU A 57 -4.75 -9.51 29.57
N TYR A 58 -5.94 -9.49 30.18
CA TYR A 58 -6.65 -8.25 30.53
C TYR A 58 -5.92 -7.40 31.57
N HIS A 59 -5.03 -7.98 32.39
CA HIS A 59 -4.15 -7.20 33.27
C HIS A 59 -3.07 -6.41 32.50
N HIS A 60 -2.72 -6.83 31.28
CA HIS A 60 -1.72 -6.17 30.45
C HIS A 60 -2.33 -5.26 29.39
N PHE A 61 -3.49 -5.63 28.81
CA PHE A 61 -4.18 -4.92 27.75
C PHE A 61 -5.68 -4.95 27.96
N GLU A 62 -6.28 -3.77 28.10
CA GLU A 62 -7.72 -3.61 28.36
C GLU A 62 -8.60 -4.12 27.22
N SER A 63 -8.09 -4.07 26.00
CA SER A 63 -8.82 -4.45 24.79
C SER A 63 -7.85 -4.89 23.68
N LYS A 64 -8.41 -5.44 22.61
CA LYS A 64 -7.67 -5.70 21.39
C LYS A 64 -7.17 -4.41 20.74
N GLU A 65 -8.00 -3.36 20.76
CA GLU A 65 -7.65 -2.04 20.26
C GLU A 65 -6.41 -1.48 20.96
N ALA A 66 -6.26 -1.66 22.28
CA ALA A 66 -5.07 -1.26 23.02
C ALA A 66 -3.80 -1.97 22.52
N ILE A 67 -3.89 -3.26 22.17
CA ILE A 67 -2.77 -3.99 21.52
C ILE A 67 -2.46 -3.38 20.15
N LEU A 68 -3.49 -3.13 19.34
CA LEU A 68 -3.33 -2.56 17.99
C LEU A 68 -2.71 -1.15 18.04
N VAL A 69 -3.17 -0.31 18.96
CA VAL A 69 -2.61 1.03 19.22
C VAL A 69 -1.12 0.94 19.54
N GLU A 70 -0.73 0.05 20.47
CA GLU A 70 0.68 -0.08 20.83
C GLU A 70 1.55 -0.61 19.69
N LEU A 71 1.05 -1.53 18.87
CA LEU A 71 1.75 -2.01 17.68
C LEU A 71 1.99 -0.87 16.67
N ILE A 72 1.00 -0.01 16.46
CA ILE A 72 1.16 1.17 15.57
C ILE A 72 2.15 2.17 16.17
N HIS A 73 2.08 2.45 17.46
CA HIS A 73 3.02 3.35 18.12
C HIS A 73 4.47 2.88 17.97
N ARG A 74 4.75 1.59 18.18
CA ARG A 74 6.10 1.02 17.97
C ARG A 74 6.55 1.17 16.51
N TYR A 75 5.65 0.94 15.56
CA TYR A 75 5.93 1.13 14.14
C TYR A 75 6.26 2.58 13.81
N GLN A 76 5.44 3.52 14.28
CA GLN A 76 5.67 4.96 14.06
C GLN A 76 6.96 5.43 14.72
N ALA A 77 7.23 5.00 15.95
CA ALA A 77 8.47 5.32 16.66
C ALA A 77 9.73 4.84 15.92
N ASP A 78 9.67 3.65 15.30
CA ASP A 78 10.77 3.13 14.47
C ASP A 78 10.93 3.93 13.18
N LEU A 79 9.84 4.32 12.50
CA LEU A 79 9.90 5.19 11.31
C LEU A 79 10.46 6.58 11.66
N ASP A 80 10.05 7.15 12.78
CA ASP A 80 10.57 8.43 13.28
C ASP A 80 12.07 8.35 13.60
N ARG A 81 12.50 7.24 14.22
CA ARG A 81 13.92 6.99 14.49
C ARG A 81 14.71 6.88 13.19
N ILE A 82 14.20 6.18 12.18
CA ILE A 82 14.83 6.06 10.86
C ILE A 82 14.97 7.45 10.24
N GLY A 83 13.92 8.27 10.26
CA GLY A 83 13.94 9.63 9.74
C GLY A 83 15.00 10.50 10.41
N ARG A 84 15.03 10.51 11.76
CA ARG A 84 16.04 11.29 12.53
C ARG A 84 17.47 10.82 12.25
N VAL A 85 17.72 9.52 12.21
CA VAL A 85 19.06 8.98 11.89
C VAL A 85 19.49 9.35 10.48
N ALA A 86 18.57 9.27 9.50
CA ALA A 86 18.89 9.63 8.13
C ALA A 86 19.19 11.13 7.99
N GLN A 87 18.43 12.00 8.69
CA GLN A 87 18.70 13.45 8.71
C GLN A 87 20.05 13.77 9.35
N ALA A 88 20.38 13.18 10.50
CA ALA A 88 21.66 13.40 11.16
C ALA A 88 22.86 13.01 10.27
N ARG A 89 22.73 11.95 9.47
CA ARG A 89 23.77 11.51 8.53
C ARG A 89 23.98 12.46 7.36
N LEU A 90 23.04 13.34 7.04
CA LEU A 90 23.21 14.31 5.95
C LEU A 90 24.24 15.39 6.28
N ASP A 91 24.45 15.64 7.57
CA ASP A 91 25.46 16.59 8.06
C ASP A 91 26.87 15.99 8.13
N GLU A 92 26.99 14.66 7.97
CA GLU A 92 28.27 13.96 7.97
C GLU A 92 28.89 13.92 6.57
N PRO A 93 30.23 14.04 6.45
CA PRO A 93 30.91 13.86 5.16
C PRO A 93 30.68 12.46 4.63
N ASP A 94 29.99 12.33 3.49
CA ASP A 94 29.68 11.06 2.87
C ASP A 94 29.90 11.15 1.34
N SER A 95 30.95 10.50 0.86
CA SER A 95 31.33 10.47 -0.56
C SER A 95 30.56 9.45 -1.40
N ARG A 96 29.67 8.67 -0.81
CA ARG A 96 28.88 7.69 -1.55
C ARG A 96 28.00 8.33 -2.62
N PRO A 97 27.75 7.63 -3.74
CA PRO A 97 26.86 8.12 -4.79
C PRO A 97 25.45 8.45 -4.25
N ALA A 98 24.83 9.50 -4.78
CA ALA A 98 23.50 9.93 -4.40
C ALA A 98 22.46 8.80 -4.56
N ALA A 99 22.60 7.98 -5.62
CA ALA A 99 21.74 6.82 -5.84
C ALA A 99 21.77 5.84 -4.67
N ASP A 100 22.95 5.54 -4.13
CA ASP A 100 23.11 4.55 -3.07
C ASP A 100 22.50 5.03 -1.76
N LYS A 101 22.58 6.34 -1.46
CA LYS A 101 21.95 6.95 -0.29
C LYS A 101 20.41 6.84 -0.35
N ILE A 102 19.82 7.10 -1.52
CA ILE A 102 18.38 6.99 -1.75
C ILE A 102 17.94 5.52 -1.62
N VAL A 103 18.66 4.60 -2.23
CA VAL A 103 18.37 3.15 -2.18
C VAL A 103 18.50 2.60 -0.76
N GLU A 104 19.55 3.03 -0.02
CA GLU A 104 19.73 2.63 1.38
C GLU A 104 18.59 3.09 2.25
N LEU A 105 18.22 4.38 2.20
CA LEU A 105 17.09 4.91 2.98
C LEU A 105 15.80 4.19 2.62
N GLY A 106 15.52 3.99 1.33
CA GLY A 106 14.37 3.22 0.87
C GLY A 106 14.36 1.80 1.42
N SER A 107 15.50 1.12 1.39
CA SER A 107 15.63 -0.25 1.91
C SER A 107 15.42 -0.33 3.42
N VAL A 108 15.89 0.65 4.19
CA VAL A 108 15.67 0.72 5.64
C VAL A 108 14.20 0.93 5.96
N ILE A 109 13.50 1.81 5.23
CA ILE A 109 12.05 2.03 5.36
C ILE A 109 11.28 0.73 5.06
N ALA A 110 11.59 0.07 3.94
CA ALA A 110 10.94 -1.18 3.55
C ALA A 110 11.16 -2.30 4.58
N ASN A 111 12.38 -2.46 5.10
CA ASN A 111 12.67 -3.44 6.16
C ASN A 111 11.92 -3.14 7.46
N CYS A 112 11.74 -1.87 7.81
CA CYS A 112 10.92 -1.46 8.95
C CYS A 112 9.46 -1.90 8.75
N ALA A 113 8.87 -1.62 7.59
CA ALA A 113 7.50 -2.02 7.25
C ALA A 113 7.30 -3.55 7.33
N VAL A 114 8.29 -4.33 6.88
CA VAL A 114 8.24 -5.80 6.97
C VAL A 114 8.32 -6.30 8.41
N ARG A 115 9.16 -5.70 9.25
CA ARG A 115 9.25 -6.05 10.69
C ARG A 115 7.94 -5.74 11.43
N HIS A 116 7.29 -4.65 11.11
CA HIS A 116 6.03 -4.22 11.71
C HIS A 116 4.80 -4.64 10.89
N ARG A 117 4.81 -5.87 10.39
CA ARG A 117 3.81 -6.40 9.48
C ARG A 117 2.37 -6.24 9.99
N ALA A 118 2.13 -6.46 11.29
CA ALA A 118 0.81 -6.29 11.89
C ALA A 118 0.33 -4.83 11.82
N ALA A 119 1.21 -3.87 12.15
CA ALA A 119 0.92 -2.45 12.04
C ALA A 119 0.74 -2.01 10.57
N LEU A 120 1.54 -2.57 9.65
CA LEU A 120 1.40 -2.31 8.22
C LEU A 120 0.03 -2.74 7.68
N GLN A 121 -0.54 -3.85 8.18
CA GLN A 121 -1.88 -4.27 7.80
C GLN A 121 -2.96 -3.25 8.20
N MET A 122 -2.74 -2.49 9.27
CA MET A 122 -3.64 -1.45 9.73
C MET A 122 -3.40 -0.09 9.06
N SER A 123 -2.18 0.16 8.60
CA SER A 123 -1.84 1.41 7.92
C SER A 123 -2.64 1.55 6.63
N PHE A 124 -3.16 2.74 6.36
CA PHE A 124 -4.05 3.03 5.22
C PHE A 124 -5.48 2.45 5.34
N TYR A 125 -5.83 1.94 6.50
CA TYR A 125 -7.16 1.42 6.76
C TYR A 125 -7.98 2.48 7.51
N GLU A 126 -9.03 2.99 6.88
CA GLU A 126 -10.10 3.67 7.58
C GLU A 126 -11.04 2.61 8.17
N GLY A 127 -10.47 1.70 8.98
CA GLY A 127 -11.25 0.68 9.63
C GLY A 127 -12.19 1.32 10.65
N PRO A 128 -13.33 0.74 10.89
CA PRO A 128 -14.23 1.16 11.94
C PRO A 128 -13.73 0.58 13.26
N SER A 129 -12.70 1.13 13.76
CA SER A 129 -12.48 1.04 15.19
C SER A 129 -13.43 2.06 15.82
N ALA A 130 -14.18 1.64 16.83
CA ALA A 130 -14.86 2.59 17.71
C ALA A 130 -13.83 3.36 18.56
N ASP A 131 -12.55 2.97 18.49
CA ASP A 131 -11.45 3.59 19.21
C ASP A 131 -10.93 4.81 18.44
N PRO A 132 -11.09 6.05 18.96
CA PRO A 132 -10.69 7.28 18.31
C PRO A 132 -9.19 7.39 18.13
N GLU A 133 -8.39 6.82 19.05
CA GLU A 133 -6.93 6.84 18.99
C GLU A 133 -6.43 5.95 17.85
N LEU A 134 -6.95 4.73 17.74
CA LEU A 134 -6.61 3.84 16.65
C LEU A 134 -6.96 4.46 15.30
N MET A 135 -8.14 5.09 15.16
CA MET A 135 -8.53 5.82 13.95
C MET A 135 -7.59 6.96 13.61
N LYS A 136 -7.14 7.73 14.61
CA LYS A 136 -6.18 8.82 14.43
C LYS A 136 -4.83 8.27 13.94
N LEU A 137 -4.32 7.24 14.59
CA LEU A 137 -3.02 6.64 14.31
C LEU A 137 -2.97 6.00 12.92
N THR A 138 -4.02 5.29 12.49
CA THR A 138 -4.06 4.67 11.16
C THR A 138 -4.07 5.69 10.02
N ARG A 139 -4.51 6.92 10.28
CA ARG A 139 -4.52 8.03 9.32
C ARG A 139 -3.23 8.87 9.35
N GLN A 140 -2.42 8.70 10.38
CA GLN A 140 -1.21 9.49 10.56
C GLN A 140 -0.15 9.09 9.54
N ARG A 141 0.45 10.10 8.89
CA ARG A 141 1.54 9.89 7.95
C ARG A 141 2.88 9.95 8.66
N PRO A 142 3.85 9.11 8.26
CA PRO A 142 5.19 9.10 8.82
C PRO A 142 6.01 10.27 8.25
N THR A 143 5.81 11.48 8.79
CA THR A 143 6.43 12.72 8.28
C THR A 143 7.96 12.71 8.39
N ALA A 144 8.52 12.08 9.42
CA ALA A 144 9.96 12.06 9.64
C ALA A 144 10.73 11.35 8.49
N ILE A 145 10.23 10.22 7.98
CA ILE A 145 10.87 9.55 6.83
C ILE A 145 10.64 10.32 5.52
N GLN A 146 9.51 11.01 5.38
CA GLN A 146 9.24 11.85 4.21
C GLN A 146 10.19 13.04 4.15
N GLU A 147 10.40 13.72 5.29
CA GLU A 147 11.36 14.81 5.37
C GLU A 147 12.80 14.34 5.14
N ALA A 148 13.20 13.22 5.73
CA ALA A 148 14.52 12.63 5.50
C ALA A 148 14.75 12.29 4.02
N MET A 149 13.76 11.68 3.36
CA MET A 149 13.82 11.39 1.92
C MET A 149 13.89 12.68 1.10
N LEU A 150 13.09 13.68 1.44
CA LEU A 150 13.10 14.99 0.77
C LEU A 150 14.48 15.66 0.86
N GLN A 151 15.11 15.66 2.04
CA GLN A 151 16.45 16.23 2.22
C GLN A 151 17.51 15.42 1.44
N THR A 152 17.42 14.09 1.45
CA THR A 152 18.28 13.22 0.65
C THR A 152 18.16 13.52 -0.86
N LEU A 153 16.94 13.74 -1.35
CA LEU A 153 16.69 14.11 -2.75
C LEU A 153 17.15 15.54 -3.07
N ARG A 154 17.04 16.49 -2.12
CA ARG A 154 17.61 17.85 -2.27
C ARG A 154 19.12 17.79 -2.42
N ALA A 155 19.81 17.02 -1.57
CA ALA A 155 21.26 16.83 -1.68
C ALA A 155 21.63 16.16 -3.02
N ALA A 156 20.87 15.17 -3.47
CA ALA A 156 21.05 14.54 -4.77
C ALA A 156 20.84 15.51 -5.95
N ARG A 157 19.91 16.45 -5.85
CA ARG A 157 19.71 17.52 -6.84
C ARG A 157 20.87 18.51 -6.84
N TRP A 158 21.37 18.89 -5.68
CA TRP A 158 22.52 19.77 -5.54
C TRP A 158 23.78 19.18 -6.21
N SER A 159 23.95 17.86 -6.12
CA SER A 159 25.06 17.17 -6.83
C SER A 159 24.81 16.99 -8.34
N GLY A 160 23.70 17.51 -8.87
CA GLY A 160 23.34 17.35 -10.29
C GLY A 160 22.77 15.99 -10.66
N TYR A 161 22.51 15.11 -9.67
CA TYR A 161 22.05 13.75 -9.95
C TYR A 161 20.54 13.67 -10.30
N ILE A 162 19.68 14.50 -9.70
CA ILE A 162 18.23 14.52 -9.98
C ILE A 162 17.91 15.64 -10.96
N ARG A 163 17.08 15.33 -11.96
CA ARG A 163 16.60 16.28 -12.98
C ARG A 163 15.93 17.49 -12.33
N PRO A 164 16.17 18.74 -12.81
CA PRO A 164 15.71 19.97 -12.16
C PRO A 164 14.17 20.13 -12.18
N GLU A 165 13.48 19.58 -13.18
CA GLU A 165 12.03 19.70 -13.35
C GLU A 165 11.22 18.79 -12.40
N ILE A 166 11.84 17.83 -11.72
CA ILE A 166 11.14 16.91 -10.83
C ILE A 166 10.67 17.61 -9.55
N ASP A 167 9.41 17.48 -9.19
CA ASP A 167 8.90 17.95 -7.90
C ASP A 167 9.37 17.02 -6.77
N LEU A 168 10.30 17.51 -5.95
CA LEU A 168 10.93 16.70 -4.91
C LEU A 168 10.00 16.30 -3.76
N PRO A 169 9.10 17.18 -3.27
CA PRO A 169 8.14 16.77 -2.25
C PRO A 169 7.26 15.61 -2.69
N THR A 170 6.69 15.68 -3.88
CA THR A 170 5.87 14.59 -4.45
C THR A 170 6.69 13.32 -4.68
N LEU A 171 7.93 13.45 -5.15
CA LEU A 171 8.84 12.32 -5.34
C LEU A 171 9.19 11.65 -4.01
N ALA A 172 9.48 12.42 -2.96
CA ALA A 172 9.77 11.90 -1.62
C ALA A 172 8.58 11.10 -1.06
N ASP A 173 7.38 11.67 -1.15
CA ASP A 173 6.14 10.98 -0.74
C ASP A 173 5.93 9.69 -1.57
N ARG A 174 6.13 9.76 -2.88
CA ARG A 174 6.02 8.63 -3.79
C ARG A 174 6.98 7.49 -3.41
N ILE A 175 8.26 7.81 -3.16
CA ILE A 175 9.26 6.81 -2.77
C ILE A 175 8.90 6.20 -1.42
N CYS A 176 8.63 7.02 -0.40
CA CYS A 176 8.30 6.54 0.94
C CYS A 176 7.09 5.61 0.91
N GLN A 177 6.00 5.99 0.25
CA GLN A 177 4.81 5.14 0.16
C GLN A 177 5.07 3.85 -0.63
N THR A 178 5.86 3.91 -1.71
CA THR A 178 6.28 2.71 -2.44
C THR A 178 7.07 1.76 -1.54
N MET A 179 7.98 2.28 -0.73
CA MET A 179 8.78 1.47 0.20
C MET A 179 7.94 0.86 1.33
N LEU A 180 6.96 1.58 1.85
CA LEU A 180 6.03 1.04 2.84
C LEU A 180 5.18 -0.11 2.26
N GLN A 181 4.85 -0.05 0.97
CA GLN A 181 4.09 -1.11 0.28
C GLN A 181 4.91 -2.36 -0.06
N VAL A 182 6.25 -2.28 -0.09
CA VAL A 182 7.14 -3.44 -0.32
C VAL A 182 6.81 -4.58 0.65
N GLY A 183 6.42 -4.27 1.89
CA GLY A 183 6.04 -5.26 2.88
C GLY A 183 4.95 -6.21 2.40
N LEU A 184 3.98 -5.75 1.60
CA LEU A 184 2.92 -6.58 1.08
C LEU A 184 3.42 -7.63 0.06
N ASP A 185 4.39 -7.27 -0.80
CA ASP A 185 4.99 -8.20 -1.75
C ASP A 185 5.89 -9.23 -1.05
N VAL A 186 6.70 -8.78 -0.10
CA VAL A 186 7.59 -9.64 0.70
C VAL A 186 6.80 -10.71 1.46
N ILE A 187 5.70 -10.29 2.09
CA ILE A 187 4.82 -11.16 2.86
C ILE A 187 4.21 -12.27 2.00
N ARG A 188 3.79 -11.93 0.77
CA ARG A 188 3.10 -12.86 -0.13
C ARG A 188 4.03 -13.80 -0.89
N HIS A 189 5.27 -13.39 -1.14
CA HIS A 189 6.16 -14.09 -2.05
C HIS A 189 7.49 -14.49 -1.42
N ASN A 190 7.65 -14.33 -0.11
CA ASN A 190 8.89 -14.61 0.63
C ASN A 190 10.15 -13.99 -0.03
N ALA A 191 9.99 -12.78 -0.57
CA ALA A 191 11.06 -12.07 -1.24
C ALA A 191 11.91 -11.28 -0.23
N SER A 192 13.17 -11.00 -0.58
CA SER A 192 14.00 -10.10 0.23
C SER A 192 13.51 -8.66 0.12
N ALA A 193 13.16 -8.04 1.25
CA ALA A 193 12.73 -6.64 1.29
C ALA A 193 13.77 -5.71 0.66
N ALA A 194 15.07 -5.92 0.94
CA ALA A 194 16.15 -5.13 0.39
C ALA A 194 16.27 -5.27 -1.13
N GLN A 195 16.07 -6.48 -1.68
CA GLN A 195 16.10 -6.70 -3.13
C GLN A 195 14.93 -6.02 -3.83
N VAL A 196 13.70 -6.15 -3.29
CA VAL A 196 12.50 -5.52 -3.87
C VAL A 196 12.60 -4.00 -3.77
N ALA A 197 12.96 -3.45 -2.60
CA ALA A 197 13.14 -2.02 -2.40
C ALA A 197 14.25 -1.46 -3.32
N GLY A 198 15.38 -2.15 -3.39
CA GLY A 198 16.48 -1.76 -4.27
C GLY A 198 16.09 -1.76 -5.76
N LEU A 199 15.32 -2.75 -6.20
CA LEU A 199 14.79 -2.79 -7.58
C LEU A 199 13.83 -1.62 -7.84
N MET A 200 12.89 -1.37 -6.93
CA MET A 200 11.93 -0.26 -7.07
C MET A 200 12.62 1.10 -7.06
N CYS A 201 13.54 1.35 -6.11
CA CYS A 201 14.30 2.60 -6.07
C CYS A 201 15.13 2.80 -7.36
N ARG A 202 15.82 1.76 -7.83
CA ARG A 202 16.58 1.86 -9.11
C ARG A 202 15.65 2.12 -10.30
N THR A 203 14.45 1.54 -10.32
CA THR A 203 13.46 1.83 -11.35
C THR A 203 13.02 3.29 -11.31
N ILE A 204 12.73 3.83 -10.12
CA ILE A 204 12.38 5.25 -9.95
C ILE A 204 13.51 6.15 -10.41
N LEU A 205 14.76 5.81 -10.07
CA LEU A 205 15.91 6.63 -10.40
C LEU A 205 16.26 6.58 -11.89
N ARG A 206 16.30 5.40 -12.50
CA ARG A 206 16.81 5.20 -13.87
C ARG A 206 15.73 5.02 -14.94
N GLY A 207 14.51 4.64 -14.54
CA GLY A 207 13.41 4.26 -15.44
C GLY A 207 13.62 2.90 -16.08
N LEU A 208 12.58 2.39 -16.73
CA LEU A 208 12.59 1.14 -17.49
C LEU A 208 12.99 1.36 -18.95
N ALA A 209 12.64 2.51 -19.54
CA ALA A 209 12.86 2.74 -20.96
C ALA A 209 14.34 2.94 -21.29
N ALA A 210 14.84 2.20 -22.26
CA ALA A 210 16.22 2.34 -22.74
C ALA A 210 16.50 3.76 -23.28
N ARG A 211 15.48 4.37 -23.91
CA ARG A 211 15.48 5.78 -24.33
C ARG A 211 14.29 6.47 -23.66
N ALA A 212 14.51 7.65 -23.09
CA ALA A 212 13.44 8.40 -22.44
C ALA A 212 12.36 8.80 -23.47
N PRO A 213 11.10 8.33 -23.32
CA PRO A 213 10.04 8.70 -24.24
C PRO A 213 9.60 10.14 -23.99
N SER A 214 9.20 10.86 -25.08
CA SER A 214 8.60 12.18 -24.95
C SER A 214 7.12 12.09 -24.57
N ASP A 215 6.59 13.11 -23.87
CA ASP A 215 5.15 13.18 -23.57
C ASP A 215 4.31 13.19 -24.85
N SER A 216 4.72 13.98 -25.84
CA SER A 216 4.01 14.07 -27.11
C SER A 216 3.98 12.75 -27.90
N GLY A 217 5.02 11.91 -27.77
CA GLY A 217 5.04 10.57 -28.36
C GLY A 217 4.06 9.63 -27.68
N LEU A 218 4.13 9.57 -26.34
CA LEU A 218 3.23 8.75 -25.53
C LEU A 218 1.76 9.17 -25.68
N ASP A 219 1.50 10.49 -25.72
CA ASP A 219 0.14 11.03 -25.86
C ASP A 219 -0.53 10.70 -27.20
N ARG A 220 0.25 10.42 -28.24
CA ARG A 220 -0.26 10.02 -29.57
C ARG A 220 -0.24 8.50 -29.79
N SER A 221 0.16 7.73 -28.78
CA SER A 221 0.24 6.26 -28.92
C SER A 221 -1.14 5.62 -29.10
N ARG A 222 -1.19 4.56 -29.90
CA ARG A 222 -2.40 3.73 -30.04
C ARG A 222 -2.81 3.07 -28.73
N ALA A 223 -1.85 2.79 -27.86
CA ALA A 223 -2.12 2.22 -26.54
C ALA A 223 -2.87 3.21 -25.65
N LEU A 224 -2.46 4.49 -25.61
CA LEU A 224 -3.15 5.51 -24.82
C LEU A 224 -4.55 5.81 -25.36
N ALA A 225 -4.73 5.81 -26.69
CA ALA A 225 -6.04 5.94 -27.30
C ALA A 225 -6.97 4.79 -26.88
N ALA A 226 -6.51 3.52 -26.99
CA ALA A 226 -7.27 2.36 -26.55
C ALA A 226 -7.62 2.39 -25.06
N ALA A 227 -6.72 2.87 -24.20
CA ALA A 227 -7.01 3.09 -22.78
C ALA A 227 -8.11 4.14 -22.59
N SER A 228 -8.01 5.26 -23.31
CA SER A 228 -8.95 6.38 -23.17
C SER A 228 -10.36 6.02 -23.63
N ASP A 229 -10.50 5.24 -24.70
CA ASP A 229 -11.79 4.74 -25.19
C ASP A 229 -12.51 3.89 -24.13
N VAL A 230 -11.77 2.98 -23.46
CA VAL A 230 -12.34 2.16 -22.38
C VAL A 230 -12.68 3.04 -21.17
N ILE A 231 -11.80 3.97 -20.77
CA ILE A 231 -12.05 4.88 -19.64
C ILE A 231 -13.30 5.73 -19.91
N GLN A 232 -13.51 6.17 -21.14
CA GLN A 232 -14.71 6.93 -21.51
C GLN A 232 -15.98 6.07 -21.34
N SER A 233 -15.95 4.79 -21.71
CA SER A 233 -17.11 3.88 -21.53
C SER A 233 -17.50 3.69 -20.06
N TRP A 234 -16.59 3.93 -19.11
CA TRP A 234 -16.93 3.87 -17.67
C TRP A 234 -17.89 4.98 -17.23
N ALA A 235 -17.99 6.09 -17.97
CA ALA A 235 -18.88 7.20 -17.67
C ALA A 235 -20.35 6.81 -17.95
N ASP A 236 -20.59 6.00 -18.98
CA ASP A 236 -21.92 5.63 -19.44
C ASP A 236 -22.64 4.70 -18.44
N ASP A 237 -21.86 3.96 -17.63
CA ASP A 237 -22.41 3.07 -16.59
C ASP A 237 -22.91 3.82 -15.32
N SER A 238 -22.67 5.11 -15.20
CA SER A 238 -23.12 5.89 -14.01
C SER A 238 -24.59 6.33 -14.09
N GLU A 239 -25.25 6.18 -15.22
CA GLU A 239 -26.70 6.41 -15.39
C GLU A 239 -27.50 5.16 -15.04
N ALA A 240 -27.27 4.57 -13.84
CA ALA A 240 -28.14 3.54 -13.32
C ALA A 240 -29.54 4.15 -13.11
N ASP A 241 -30.57 3.51 -13.67
CA ASP A 241 -31.97 3.88 -13.44
C ASP A 241 -32.20 4.15 -11.95
N PRO A 242 -32.61 5.36 -11.55
CA PRO A 242 -32.89 5.68 -10.15
C PRO A 242 -33.90 4.73 -9.49
N SER A 243 -34.70 4.00 -10.29
CA SER A 243 -35.63 2.97 -9.82
C SER A 243 -34.97 1.61 -9.53
N ASP A 244 -33.71 1.37 -9.99
CA ASP A 244 -32.99 0.13 -9.73
C ASP A 244 -32.48 0.09 -8.27
N LYS A 245 -33.28 -0.51 -7.41
CA LYS A 245 -32.92 -0.71 -5.98
C LYS A 245 -31.63 -1.51 -5.79
N ALA A 246 -31.28 -2.40 -6.72
CA ALA A 246 -30.06 -3.18 -6.62
C ALA A 246 -28.83 -2.31 -6.94
N ALA A 247 -28.92 -1.43 -7.95
CA ALA A 247 -27.87 -0.45 -8.24
C ALA A 247 -27.67 0.54 -7.09
N HIS A 248 -28.77 1.05 -6.53
CA HIS A 248 -28.72 1.94 -5.34
C HIS A 248 -28.05 1.24 -4.14
N LEU A 249 -28.45 0.01 -3.83
CA LEU A 249 -27.86 -0.76 -2.74
C LEU A 249 -26.36 -1.06 -2.97
N ARG A 250 -25.96 -1.37 -4.21
CA ARG A 250 -24.54 -1.56 -4.55
C ARG A 250 -23.74 -0.27 -4.33
N ALA A 251 -24.27 0.89 -4.73
CA ALA A 251 -23.62 2.17 -4.54
C ALA A 251 -23.43 2.51 -3.06
N VAL A 252 -24.50 2.38 -2.25
CA VAL A 252 -24.44 2.62 -0.80
C VAL A 252 -23.48 1.66 -0.12
N ALA A 253 -23.56 0.36 -0.44
CA ALA A 253 -22.69 -0.65 0.15
C ALA A 253 -21.21 -0.44 -0.20
N ARG A 254 -20.93 -0.05 -1.45
CA ARG A 254 -19.59 0.30 -1.90
C ARG A 254 -18.98 1.41 -1.02
N THR A 255 -19.72 2.49 -0.82
CA THR A 255 -19.29 3.61 0.03
C THR A 255 -19.12 3.18 1.49
N GLU A 256 -20.05 2.41 2.05
CA GLU A 256 -19.93 1.93 3.43
C GLU A 256 -18.74 0.95 3.59
N PHE A 257 -18.52 0.05 2.65
CA PHE A 257 -17.36 -0.85 2.64
C PHE A 257 -16.03 -0.10 2.46
N GLY A 258 -15.99 0.89 1.57
CA GLY A 258 -14.80 1.72 1.35
C GLY A 258 -14.46 2.58 2.56
N ARG A 259 -15.48 3.07 3.27
CA ARG A 259 -15.33 3.97 4.41
C ARG A 259 -15.06 3.23 5.72
N LYS A 260 -15.90 2.25 6.06
CA LYS A 260 -15.81 1.53 7.34
C LYS A 260 -15.00 0.25 7.28
N GLY A 261 -14.83 -0.29 6.10
CA GLY A 261 -14.28 -1.63 5.87
C GLY A 261 -15.37 -2.69 5.76
N TYR A 262 -15.11 -3.69 4.93
CA TYR A 262 -16.03 -4.79 4.70
C TYR A 262 -16.36 -5.57 5.98
N GLU A 263 -15.35 -5.88 6.80
CA GLU A 263 -15.49 -6.80 7.93
C GLU A 263 -16.53 -6.36 8.95
N VAL A 264 -16.58 -5.08 9.23
CA VAL A 264 -17.40 -4.52 10.31
C VAL A 264 -18.69 -3.88 9.80
N THR A 265 -18.80 -3.54 8.50
CA THR A 265 -20.05 -3.07 7.90
C THR A 265 -21.08 -4.19 7.93
N THR A 266 -22.24 -3.94 8.52
CA THR A 266 -23.35 -4.89 8.61
C THR A 266 -24.39 -4.62 7.53
N ILE A 267 -25.23 -5.63 7.23
CA ILE A 267 -26.42 -5.40 6.36
C ILE A 267 -27.35 -4.35 6.95
N ARG A 268 -27.40 -4.23 8.28
CA ARG A 268 -28.20 -3.19 8.97
C ARG A 268 -27.65 -1.79 8.68
N ASP A 269 -26.33 -1.62 8.66
CA ASP A 269 -25.70 -0.33 8.31
C ASP A 269 -26.02 0.06 6.87
N ILE A 270 -25.90 -0.89 5.94
CA ILE A 270 -26.22 -0.67 4.52
C ILE A 270 -27.71 -0.32 4.35
N ALA A 271 -28.61 -1.05 5.03
CA ALA A 271 -30.04 -0.79 4.98
C ALA A 271 -30.39 0.61 5.50
N ALA A 272 -29.81 0.99 6.65
CA ALA A 272 -30.00 2.32 7.24
C ALA A 272 -29.48 3.42 6.31
N ALA A 273 -28.28 3.26 5.75
CA ALA A 273 -27.71 4.23 4.83
C ALA A 273 -28.49 4.33 3.50
N ALA A 274 -29.10 3.23 3.04
CA ALA A 274 -29.92 3.20 1.84
C ALA A 274 -31.39 3.65 2.07
N GLY A 275 -31.79 3.92 3.30
CA GLY A 275 -33.19 4.23 3.64
C GLY A 275 -34.17 3.06 3.42
N LEU A 276 -33.68 1.82 3.55
CA LEU A 276 -34.45 0.60 3.29
C LEU A 276 -34.50 -0.30 4.52
N GLY A 277 -35.50 -1.17 4.57
CA GLY A 277 -35.53 -2.23 5.58
C GLY A 277 -34.58 -3.37 5.26
N THR A 278 -34.00 -3.99 6.30
CA THR A 278 -33.05 -5.13 6.14
C THR A 278 -33.63 -6.29 5.33
N GLY A 279 -34.93 -6.62 5.49
CA GLY A 279 -35.60 -7.63 4.68
C GLY A 279 -35.63 -7.31 3.19
N THR A 280 -35.71 -6.03 2.81
CA THR A 280 -35.63 -5.59 1.41
C THR A 280 -34.23 -5.80 0.89
N VAL A 281 -33.20 -5.47 1.66
CA VAL A 281 -31.80 -5.67 1.29
C VAL A 281 -31.52 -7.13 1.00
N TYR A 282 -31.86 -8.05 1.92
CA TYR A 282 -31.69 -9.50 1.71
C TYR A 282 -32.40 -10.03 0.46
N ARG A 283 -33.62 -9.55 0.21
CA ARG A 283 -34.41 -9.98 -0.97
C ARG A 283 -33.80 -9.49 -2.29
N VAL A 284 -33.17 -8.30 -2.30
CA VAL A 284 -32.64 -7.69 -3.54
C VAL A 284 -31.25 -8.19 -3.85
N ILE A 285 -30.40 -8.36 -2.85
CA ILE A 285 -28.96 -8.62 -3.05
C ILE A 285 -28.46 -9.93 -2.42
N GLY A 286 -29.30 -10.69 -1.73
CA GLY A 286 -28.91 -11.93 -1.07
C GLY A 286 -28.07 -11.69 0.19
N SER A 287 -26.80 -12.02 0.15
CA SER A 287 -25.88 -11.90 1.27
C SER A 287 -24.91 -10.72 1.13
N LYS A 288 -24.26 -10.37 2.24
CA LYS A 288 -23.17 -9.36 2.26
C LYS A 288 -22.01 -9.76 1.34
N ASP A 289 -21.67 -11.07 1.30
CA ASP A 289 -20.61 -11.60 0.44
C ASP A 289 -20.98 -11.54 -1.05
N GLU A 290 -22.23 -11.82 -1.40
CA GLU A 290 -22.72 -11.68 -2.77
C GLU A 290 -22.71 -10.24 -3.24
N LEU A 291 -23.05 -9.31 -2.35
CA LEU A 291 -23.00 -7.87 -2.62
C LEU A 291 -21.56 -7.42 -2.88
N LEU A 292 -20.61 -7.79 -2.00
CA LEU A 292 -19.20 -7.51 -2.20
C LEU A 292 -18.69 -8.10 -3.53
N ALA A 293 -19.00 -9.37 -3.77
CA ALA A 293 -18.59 -10.05 -5.02
C ALA A 293 -19.18 -9.36 -6.27
N SER A 294 -20.39 -8.85 -6.19
CA SER A 294 -21.03 -8.09 -7.27
C SER A 294 -20.27 -6.76 -7.55
N ILE A 295 -19.99 -5.99 -6.49
CA ILE A 295 -19.25 -4.72 -6.58
C ILE A 295 -17.85 -4.97 -7.16
N MET A 296 -17.12 -5.92 -6.60
CA MET A 296 -15.72 -6.17 -7.00
C MET A 296 -15.60 -6.80 -8.39
N ARG A 297 -16.58 -7.60 -8.82
CA ARG A 297 -16.62 -8.12 -10.20
C ARG A 297 -16.79 -7.00 -11.22
N SER A 298 -17.72 -6.07 -10.98
CA SER A 298 -17.94 -4.93 -11.86
C SER A 298 -16.67 -4.08 -11.99
N PHE A 299 -16.04 -3.75 -10.87
CA PHE A 299 -14.76 -3.04 -10.85
C PHE A 299 -13.67 -3.81 -11.61
N GLY A 300 -13.50 -5.11 -11.30
CA GLY A 300 -12.49 -5.96 -11.94
C GLY A 300 -12.68 -6.06 -13.45
N GLN A 301 -13.92 -6.19 -13.94
CA GLN A 301 -14.23 -6.23 -15.37
C GLN A 301 -13.86 -4.93 -16.09
N LYS A 302 -14.13 -3.79 -15.49
CA LYS A 302 -13.78 -2.48 -16.06
C LYS A 302 -12.26 -2.30 -16.19
N VAL A 303 -11.52 -2.59 -15.12
CA VAL A 303 -10.05 -2.54 -15.16
C VAL A 303 -9.48 -3.58 -16.13
N GLU A 304 -10.07 -4.79 -16.20
CA GLU A 304 -9.68 -5.84 -17.17
C GLU A 304 -9.87 -5.38 -18.60
N ALA A 305 -11.01 -4.78 -18.91
CA ALA A 305 -11.28 -4.27 -20.26
C ALA A 305 -10.22 -3.24 -20.69
N GLY A 306 -9.83 -2.33 -19.79
CA GLY A 306 -8.74 -1.37 -20.03
C GLY A 306 -7.41 -2.05 -20.30
N TRP A 307 -7.03 -3.03 -19.48
CA TRP A 307 -5.79 -3.78 -19.66
C TRP A 307 -5.78 -4.55 -20.99
N VAL A 308 -6.84 -5.27 -21.29
CA VAL A 308 -6.98 -6.04 -22.55
C VAL A 308 -6.93 -5.12 -23.76
N GLY A 309 -7.64 -3.99 -23.73
CA GLY A 309 -7.60 -2.99 -24.81
C GLY A 309 -6.19 -2.51 -25.08
N VAL A 310 -5.48 -2.10 -24.04
CA VAL A 310 -4.08 -1.65 -24.12
C VAL A 310 -3.17 -2.76 -24.66
N LEU A 311 -3.23 -3.96 -24.08
CA LEU A 311 -2.33 -5.05 -24.46
C LEU A 311 -2.53 -5.54 -25.90
N ARG A 312 -3.77 -5.47 -26.43
CA ARG A 312 -4.10 -5.81 -27.81
C ARG A 312 -3.76 -4.73 -28.83
N SER A 313 -3.51 -3.49 -28.38
CA SER A 313 -3.17 -2.40 -29.28
C SER A 313 -1.86 -2.67 -30.03
N ASP A 314 -1.78 -2.17 -31.27
CA ASP A 314 -0.55 -2.17 -32.07
C ASP A 314 0.34 -1.00 -31.60
N ALA A 315 1.01 -1.20 -30.48
CA ALA A 315 1.85 -0.23 -29.80
C ALA A 315 3.07 -0.93 -29.17
N THR A 316 4.12 -0.15 -28.91
CA THR A 316 5.36 -0.67 -28.31
C THR A 316 5.16 -1.02 -26.83
N PRO A 317 6.03 -1.88 -26.25
CA PRO A 317 5.99 -2.21 -24.82
C PRO A 317 6.01 -0.98 -23.89
N ILE A 318 6.78 0.04 -24.20
CA ILE A 318 6.84 1.29 -23.42
C ILE A 318 5.54 2.08 -23.51
N GLU A 319 4.93 2.20 -24.69
CA GLU A 319 3.63 2.84 -24.87
C GLU A 319 2.52 2.09 -24.13
N LYS A 320 2.55 0.75 -24.15
CA LYS A 320 1.61 -0.07 -23.39
C LYS A 320 1.77 0.11 -21.88
N LEU A 321 3.00 0.16 -21.36
CA LEU A 321 3.24 0.45 -19.93
C LEU A 321 2.71 1.81 -19.51
N ASP A 322 2.86 2.85 -20.36
CA ASP A 322 2.29 4.17 -20.14
C ASP A 322 0.76 4.12 -20.07
N ALA A 323 0.15 3.50 -21.07
CA ALA A 323 -1.30 3.39 -21.16
C ALA A 323 -1.91 2.57 -20.01
N LEU A 324 -1.22 1.52 -19.54
CA LEU A 324 -1.62 0.80 -18.32
C LEU A 324 -1.59 1.68 -17.08
N SER A 325 -0.59 2.57 -16.96
CA SER A 325 -0.56 3.57 -15.89
C SER A 325 -1.75 4.52 -15.98
N TRP A 326 -2.15 4.92 -17.20
CA TRP A 326 -3.33 5.76 -17.42
C TRP A 326 -4.64 5.07 -17.03
N VAL A 327 -4.79 3.78 -17.35
CA VAL A 327 -5.93 2.97 -16.88
C VAL A 327 -5.98 2.95 -15.36
N ASN A 328 -4.84 2.68 -14.69
CA ASN A 328 -4.79 2.58 -13.23
C ASN A 328 -5.05 3.91 -12.52
N VAL A 329 -4.52 5.02 -13.05
CA VAL A 329 -4.78 6.38 -12.51
C VAL A 329 -6.27 6.72 -12.58
N ASN A 330 -6.92 6.47 -13.72
CA ASN A 330 -8.34 6.73 -13.88
C ASN A 330 -9.22 5.75 -13.09
N ALA A 331 -8.80 4.49 -12.95
CA ALA A 331 -9.50 3.53 -12.10
C ALA A 331 -9.48 3.96 -10.64
N LEU A 332 -8.34 4.44 -10.13
CA LEU A 332 -8.24 4.96 -8.77
C LEU A 332 -9.07 6.24 -8.56
N ASP A 333 -9.07 7.13 -9.54
CA ASP A 333 -9.85 8.38 -9.49
C ASP A 333 -11.37 8.11 -9.44
N ARG A 334 -11.85 7.22 -10.30
CA ARG A 334 -13.28 6.94 -10.44
C ARG A 334 -13.84 5.91 -9.47
N PHE A 335 -13.03 4.94 -9.03
CA PHE A 335 -13.40 3.78 -8.24
C PHE A 335 -12.62 3.72 -6.93
N SER A 336 -12.46 4.86 -6.26
CA SER A 336 -11.62 4.97 -5.05
C SER A 336 -12.09 4.06 -3.92
N ASP A 337 -13.42 3.85 -3.76
CA ASP A 337 -13.98 2.97 -2.74
C ASP A 337 -13.68 1.50 -3.03
N GLU A 338 -13.85 1.05 -4.28
CA GLU A 338 -13.51 -0.31 -4.71
C GLU A 338 -12.00 -0.56 -4.56
N PHE A 339 -11.18 0.45 -4.85
CA PHE A 339 -9.74 0.35 -4.68
C PHE A 339 -9.35 0.21 -3.21
N ARG A 340 -10.00 0.95 -2.31
CA ARG A 340 -9.80 0.80 -0.85
C ARG A 340 -10.22 -0.58 -0.37
N ILE A 341 -11.37 -1.09 -0.83
CA ILE A 341 -11.83 -2.45 -0.54
C ILE A 341 -10.78 -3.46 -1.02
N GLN A 342 -10.25 -3.28 -2.24
CA GLN A 342 -9.20 -4.13 -2.81
C GLN A 342 -7.93 -4.13 -1.97
N LEU A 343 -7.45 -2.95 -1.55
CA LEU A 343 -6.27 -2.82 -0.70
C LEU A 343 -6.47 -3.49 0.67
N ALA A 344 -7.62 -3.29 1.29
CA ALA A 344 -7.96 -3.94 2.56
C ALA A 344 -7.95 -5.46 2.41
N TRP A 345 -8.56 -5.99 1.35
CA TRP A 345 -8.52 -7.42 1.02
C TRP A 345 -7.10 -7.94 0.86
N MET A 346 -6.27 -7.26 0.08
CA MET A 346 -4.87 -7.68 -0.15
C MET A 346 -4.04 -7.72 1.12
N ARG A 347 -4.39 -6.95 2.14
CA ARG A 347 -3.67 -6.90 3.43
C ARG A 347 -4.13 -7.99 4.40
N GLN A 348 -5.42 -8.31 4.40
CA GLN A 348 -6.06 -9.17 5.41
C GLN A 348 -6.15 -10.63 4.97
N SER A 349 -6.19 -10.89 3.67
CA SER A 349 -6.41 -12.24 3.15
C SER A 349 -5.11 -13.02 3.02
N PRO A 350 -5.12 -14.31 3.35
CA PRO A 350 -4.02 -15.20 2.99
C PRO A 350 -3.70 -15.11 1.49
N PRO A 351 -2.44 -15.35 1.09
CA PRO A 351 -2.02 -15.23 -0.31
C PRO A 351 -2.86 -16.01 -1.31
N ASP A 352 -3.42 -17.15 -0.86
CA ASP A 352 -4.15 -18.11 -1.71
C ASP A 352 -5.66 -17.83 -1.79
N THR A 353 -6.16 -16.82 -1.06
CA THR A 353 -7.59 -16.50 -1.09
C THR A 353 -7.95 -15.80 -2.40
N ALA A 354 -8.91 -16.39 -3.14
CA ALA A 354 -9.40 -15.80 -4.37
C ALA A 354 -10.03 -14.43 -4.14
N ASN A 355 -9.58 -13.44 -4.90
CA ASN A 355 -10.19 -12.12 -4.88
C ASN A 355 -11.44 -12.12 -5.79
N PRO A 356 -12.60 -11.69 -5.33
CA PRO A 356 -13.83 -11.76 -6.11
C PRO A 356 -13.85 -10.87 -7.36
N GLY A 357 -12.96 -9.88 -7.46
CA GLY A 357 -12.96 -8.94 -8.58
C GLY A 357 -11.68 -8.85 -9.39
N TRP A 358 -10.57 -9.36 -8.86
CA TRP A 358 -9.26 -9.12 -9.45
C TRP A 358 -8.41 -10.39 -9.53
N SER A 359 -8.09 -10.82 -10.75
CA SER A 359 -7.11 -11.89 -10.94
C SER A 359 -5.68 -11.34 -10.96
N TYR A 360 -5.05 -11.25 -9.79
CA TYR A 360 -3.65 -10.85 -9.69
C TYR A 360 -2.71 -11.76 -10.50
N VAL A 361 -3.00 -13.05 -10.54
CA VAL A 361 -2.23 -14.03 -11.33
C VAL A 361 -2.28 -13.70 -12.82
N THR A 362 -3.45 -13.35 -13.35
CA THR A 362 -3.59 -12.93 -14.74
C THR A 362 -2.81 -11.65 -15.04
N ARG A 363 -2.90 -10.65 -14.17
CA ARG A 363 -2.14 -9.38 -14.30
C ARG A 363 -0.64 -9.63 -14.29
N LEU A 364 -0.18 -10.46 -13.36
CA LEU A 364 1.23 -10.81 -13.25
C LEU A 364 1.75 -11.50 -14.52
N ARG A 365 0.95 -12.41 -15.09
CA ARG A 365 1.31 -13.09 -16.34
C ARG A 365 1.38 -12.11 -17.52
N GLN A 366 0.38 -11.24 -17.66
CA GLN A 366 0.32 -10.21 -18.68
C GLN A 366 1.51 -9.25 -18.58
N MET A 367 1.78 -8.72 -17.38
CA MET A 367 2.90 -7.83 -17.14
C MET A 367 4.25 -8.51 -17.42
N LYS A 368 4.42 -9.74 -16.95
CA LYS A 368 5.65 -10.52 -17.22
C LYS A 368 5.89 -10.72 -18.72
N SER A 369 4.83 -11.01 -19.48
CA SER A 369 4.91 -11.13 -20.95
C SER A 369 5.34 -9.82 -21.60
N LEU A 370 4.70 -8.70 -21.22
CA LEU A 370 4.99 -7.37 -21.74
C LEU A 370 6.43 -6.94 -21.45
N LEU A 371 6.90 -7.13 -20.23
CA LEU A 371 8.26 -6.79 -19.84
C LEU A 371 9.30 -7.68 -20.56
N THR A 372 9.00 -8.97 -20.73
CA THR A 372 9.88 -9.90 -21.48
C THR A 372 10.00 -9.46 -22.94
N GLU A 373 8.89 -9.05 -23.56
CA GLU A 373 8.88 -8.50 -24.92
C GLU A 373 9.73 -7.24 -25.02
N GLY A 374 9.54 -6.27 -24.10
CA GLY A 374 10.30 -5.02 -24.09
C GLY A 374 11.80 -5.20 -23.84
N ILE A 375 12.17 -6.17 -23.00
CA ILE A 375 13.58 -6.52 -22.79
C ILE A 375 14.20 -7.14 -24.06
N ARG A 376 13.46 -8.05 -24.70
CA ARG A 376 13.90 -8.71 -25.94
C ARG A 376 14.03 -7.73 -27.12
N SER A 377 13.11 -6.76 -27.23
CA SER A 377 13.18 -5.72 -28.27
C SER A 377 14.26 -4.65 -27.99
N GLY A 378 14.83 -4.63 -26.78
CA GLY A 378 15.80 -3.61 -26.34
C GLY A 378 15.16 -2.27 -25.96
N GLU A 379 13.85 -2.18 -25.88
CA GLU A 379 13.15 -0.97 -25.42
C GLU A 379 13.20 -0.81 -23.90
N ILE A 380 13.25 -1.93 -23.16
CA ILE A 380 13.39 -1.95 -21.72
C ILE A 380 14.80 -2.38 -21.35
N ARG A 381 15.45 -1.57 -20.51
CA ARG A 381 16.78 -1.86 -20.00
C ARG A 381 16.76 -1.77 -18.47
N ILE A 382 16.86 -2.91 -17.83
CA ILE A 382 16.95 -3.00 -16.36
C ILE A 382 17.78 -4.22 -15.96
N ASP A 383 18.63 -4.03 -14.97
CA ASP A 383 19.30 -5.13 -14.28
C ASP A 383 18.37 -5.65 -13.19
N THR A 384 17.89 -6.88 -13.36
CA THR A 384 16.95 -7.52 -12.44
C THR A 384 17.30 -9.00 -12.25
N PRO A 385 17.28 -9.51 -11.02
CA PRO A 385 17.51 -10.92 -10.75
C PRO A 385 16.36 -11.81 -11.23
N SER A 386 15.15 -11.23 -11.47
CA SER A 386 13.95 -11.98 -11.81
C SER A 386 12.92 -11.11 -12.53
N THR A 387 12.50 -11.55 -13.74
CA THR A 387 11.38 -10.92 -14.46
C THR A 387 10.07 -10.99 -13.66
N ALA A 388 9.88 -12.02 -12.83
CA ALA A 388 8.70 -12.13 -11.97
C ALA A 388 8.71 -11.07 -10.86
N MET A 389 9.86 -10.83 -10.22
CA MET A 389 10.02 -9.75 -9.23
C MET A 389 9.82 -8.39 -9.91
N LEU A 390 10.41 -8.16 -11.08
CA LEU A 390 10.22 -6.94 -11.85
C LEU A 390 8.72 -6.71 -12.16
N ALA A 391 8.02 -7.72 -12.64
CA ALA A 391 6.60 -7.61 -12.98
C ALA A 391 5.74 -7.23 -11.77
N ARG A 392 5.97 -7.84 -10.60
CA ARG A 392 5.28 -7.47 -9.35
C ARG A 392 5.60 -6.03 -8.95
N SER A 393 6.88 -5.64 -9.00
CA SER A 393 7.32 -4.29 -8.67
C SER A 393 6.68 -3.25 -9.59
N VAL A 394 6.65 -3.50 -10.90
CA VAL A 394 6.04 -2.58 -11.87
C VAL A 394 4.54 -2.47 -11.66
N ILE A 395 3.81 -3.58 -11.43
CA ILE A 395 2.37 -3.54 -11.11
C ILE A 395 2.14 -2.64 -9.90
N GLY A 396 2.92 -2.82 -8.82
CA GLY A 396 2.81 -1.98 -7.62
C GLY A 396 3.12 -0.51 -7.91
N MET A 397 4.14 -0.24 -8.71
CA MET A 397 4.56 1.12 -9.06
C MET A 397 3.63 1.84 -10.05
N GLN A 398 2.82 1.12 -10.81
CA GLN A 398 1.80 1.74 -11.68
C GLN A 398 0.63 2.37 -10.90
N TRP A 399 0.47 2.02 -9.62
CA TRP A 399 -0.51 2.66 -8.74
C TRP A 399 0.10 3.89 -8.09
N ILE A 400 -0.49 5.04 -8.37
CA ILE A 400 -0.12 6.30 -7.71
C ILE A 400 -0.84 6.36 -6.36
N PRO A 401 -0.19 6.76 -5.27
CA PRO A 401 -0.87 6.97 -3.99
C PRO A 401 -2.06 7.93 -4.12
N GLU A 402 -3.20 7.58 -3.51
CA GLU A 402 -4.46 8.33 -3.62
C GLU A 402 -4.30 9.80 -3.20
N ASN A 403 -3.51 10.07 -2.17
CA ASN A 403 -3.25 11.44 -1.73
C ASN A 403 -2.48 12.27 -2.76
N ILE A 404 -1.56 11.66 -3.51
CA ILE A 404 -0.86 12.34 -4.60
C ILE A 404 -1.86 12.61 -5.72
N LEU A 405 -2.62 11.59 -6.14
CA LEU A 405 -3.64 11.75 -7.17
C LEU A 405 -4.63 12.88 -6.84
N ARG A 406 -5.12 12.93 -5.59
CA ARG A 406 -6.03 14.00 -5.14
C ARG A 406 -5.38 15.39 -5.11
N ALA A 407 -4.09 15.46 -4.81
CA ALA A 407 -3.36 16.73 -4.75
C ALA A 407 -3.04 17.31 -6.13
N VAL A 408 -2.65 16.45 -7.09
CA VAL A 408 -2.12 16.90 -8.39
C VAL A 408 -3.04 16.59 -9.58
N GLY A 409 -4.04 15.74 -9.40
CA GLY A 409 -4.98 15.31 -10.45
C GLY A 409 -4.44 14.20 -11.35
N THR A 410 -5.31 13.69 -12.24
CA THR A 410 -5.02 12.50 -13.07
C THR A 410 -3.88 12.72 -14.06
N ARG A 411 -3.84 13.87 -14.73
CA ARG A 411 -2.81 14.15 -15.73
C ARG A 411 -1.41 14.27 -15.12
N ALA A 412 -1.26 15.01 -14.04
CA ALA A 412 0.02 15.15 -13.35
C ALA A 412 0.46 13.81 -12.71
N SER A 413 -0.49 13.00 -12.24
CA SER A 413 -0.23 11.64 -11.78
C SER A 413 0.31 10.73 -12.88
N LEU A 414 -0.19 10.83 -14.11
CA LEU A 414 0.36 10.13 -15.26
C LEU A 414 1.80 10.59 -15.55
N ILE A 415 2.06 11.90 -15.53
CA ILE A 415 3.43 12.42 -15.72
C ILE A 415 4.37 11.90 -14.66
N LEU A 416 3.93 11.89 -13.38
CA LEU A 416 4.70 11.30 -12.29
C LEU A 416 4.98 9.79 -12.51
N ALA A 417 4.00 9.05 -13.02
CA ALA A 417 4.20 7.64 -13.39
C ALA A 417 5.23 7.50 -14.53
N ARG A 418 5.14 8.33 -15.57
CA ARG A 418 6.13 8.39 -16.66
C ARG A 418 7.54 8.64 -16.14
N ASP A 419 7.70 9.63 -15.26
CA ASP A 419 8.99 9.98 -14.70
C ASP A 419 9.56 8.93 -13.75
N THR A 420 8.71 8.27 -12.95
CA THR A 420 9.17 7.30 -11.95
C THR A 420 9.25 5.86 -12.45
N VAL A 421 8.55 5.51 -13.53
CA VAL A 421 8.56 4.14 -14.06
C VAL A 421 9.30 4.05 -15.41
N LEU A 422 9.08 5.00 -16.32
CA LEU A 422 9.61 4.90 -17.68
C LEU A 422 10.93 5.64 -17.87
N ARG A 423 10.98 6.93 -17.48
CA ARG A 423 12.12 7.81 -17.78
C ARG A 423 13.23 7.72 -16.75
N GLY A 424 12.86 7.52 -15.47
CA GLY A 424 13.73 7.75 -14.34
C GLY A 424 13.83 9.25 -13.98
N VAL A 425 14.09 9.51 -12.70
CA VAL A 425 14.23 10.88 -12.19
C VAL A 425 15.68 11.38 -12.17
N ALA A 426 16.63 10.48 -12.32
CA ALA A 426 18.04 10.83 -12.41
C ALA A 426 18.40 11.43 -13.78
N VAL A 427 19.38 12.32 -13.78
CA VAL A 427 20.02 12.78 -15.02
C VAL A 427 20.68 11.58 -15.69
N ARG A 428 20.39 11.38 -16.97
CA ARG A 428 21.03 10.32 -17.77
C ARG A 428 22.31 10.86 -18.38
N ASP A 429 23.39 10.12 -18.26
CA ASP A 429 24.60 10.38 -19.03
C ASP A 429 24.25 10.32 -20.52
N LYS A 430 24.76 11.30 -21.28
CA LYS A 430 24.48 11.46 -22.71
C LYS A 430 25.15 10.34 -23.53
#